data_2c542213144792aa3fb968fdf102ffad
#
_entry.id   2c542213144792aa3fb968fdf102ffad
#
_cell.length_a   1.000
_cell.length_b   1.000
_cell.length_c   1.000
_cell.angle_alpha   90.00
_cell.angle_beta   90.00
_cell.angle_gamma   90.00
#
_symmetry.space_group_name_H-M   'P 1'
#
loop_
_entity.id
_entity.type
_entity.pdbx_description
1 polymer ?
#
loop_
_entity_poly.entity_id
_entity_poly.type
_entity_poly.pdbx_seq_one_letter_code
_entity_poly.pdbx_strand_id
1 'polypeptide(L)'
;MSSIPTMYTFDPQTRVHTGSRPAQVVGGKPLTQSAYATATPPPETIPEGHVARWAGTAWETVEDHRQHMDSKGTKTGGTPYWMPAEGDDHTSPPRYMETPGPLPVGAVTERPTKSPSELLTDAKAAKRTEIQRGYDAAIAASLTMPAAAPTAQDVSIGAALFAVDDAEGLTFIQERHATRRDELLAAVDAADSVEAVQAVDVSYDV
;
A
#
# COMPACT_ATOMS: atom_id res chain seq x y z
N MET A 1 -23.05 31.88 49.50
CA MET A 1 -22.23 30.64 49.29
C MET A 1 -21.51 30.85 47.97
N SER A 2 -20.18 30.98 47.99
CA SER A 2 -19.43 31.09 46.72
C SER A 2 -19.50 29.73 46.00
N SER A 3 -20.00 29.72 44.77
CA SER A 3 -20.00 28.50 43.97
C SER A 3 -18.57 28.07 43.67
N ILE A 4 -18.30 26.76 43.78
CA ILE A 4 -17.02 26.20 43.42
C ILE A 4 -16.91 26.23 41.87
N PRO A 5 -15.90 26.89 41.30
CA PRO A 5 -15.76 26.93 39.84
C PRO A 5 -15.47 25.59 39.24
N THR A 6 -15.91 25.40 37.98
CA THR A 6 -15.54 24.25 37.17
C THR A 6 -14.15 24.43 36.58
N MET A 7 -13.36 23.35 36.63
CA MET A 7 -12.04 23.28 36.00
C MET A 7 -12.12 22.31 34.81
N TYR A 8 -11.62 22.74 33.69
CA TYR A 8 -11.57 21.97 32.45
C TYR A 8 -10.16 21.37 32.29
N THR A 9 -10.12 20.05 32.23
CA THR A 9 -8.85 19.29 32.20
C THR A 9 -8.40 19.02 30.78
N PHE A 10 -7.10 18.93 30.60
CA PHE A 10 -6.49 18.58 29.33
C PHE A 10 -5.32 17.61 29.51
N ASP A 11 -5.06 16.84 28.47
CA ASP A 11 -3.96 15.88 28.44
C ASP A 11 -2.60 16.61 28.52
N PRO A 12 -1.66 16.14 29.34
CA PRO A 12 -0.37 16.82 29.55
C PRO A 12 0.51 16.92 28.29
N GLN A 13 0.39 15.95 27.37
CA GLN A 13 1.24 15.89 26.16
C GLN A 13 0.56 16.58 24.98
N THR A 14 -0.66 16.18 24.67
CA THR A 14 -1.40 16.67 23.50
C THR A 14 -2.15 17.97 23.76
N ARG A 15 -2.37 18.33 25.03
CA ARG A 15 -3.15 19.46 25.50
C ARG A 15 -4.64 19.43 25.10
N VAL A 16 -5.12 18.30 24.64
CA VAL A 16 -6.53 18.09 24.24
C VAL A 16 -7.42 18.04 25.47
N HIS A 17 -8.59 18.66 25.38
CA HIS A 17 -9.63 18.61 26.41
C HIS A 17 -10.02 17.16 26.75
N THR A 18 -9.99 16.82 28.03
CA THR A 18 -10.28 15.47 28.52
C THR A 18 -11.52 15.40 29.40
N GLY A 19 -12.06 16.54 29.82
CA GLY A 19 -13.23 16.59 30.67
C GLY A 19 -13.26 17.80 31.61
N SER A 20 -14.16 17.77 32.57
CA SER A 20 -14.28 18.81 33.58
C SER A 20 -14.49 18.24 34.99
N ARG A 21 -14.08 19.00 35.99
CA ARG A 21 -14.25 18.66 37.40
C ARG A 21 -14.42 19.93 38.25
N PRO A 22 -15.02 19.88 39.44
CA PRO A 22 -14.99 21.00 40.37
C PRO A 22 -13.55 21.37 40.77
N ALA A 23 -13.30 22.63 41.00
CA ALA A 23 -12.02 23.09 41.55
C ALA A 23 -11.78 22.49 42.93
N GLN A 24 -10.54 22.08 43.19
CA GLN A 24 -10.14 21.63 44.52
C GLN A 24 -10.15 22.81 45.48
N VAL A 25 -10.68 22.63 46.72
CA VAL A 25 -10.74 23.65 47.72
C VAL A 25 -9.65 23.37 48.75
N VAL A 26 -8.75 24.35 48.95
CA VAL A 26 -7.67 24.30 49.95
C VAL A 26 -7.78 25.51 50.83
N GLY A 27 -7.87 25.32 52.12
CA GLY A 27 -8.04 26.42 53.10
C GLY A 27 -9.28 27.29 52.88
N GLY A 28 -10.37 26.68 52.36
CA GLY A 28 -11.62 27.37 52.05
C GLY A 28 -11.61 28.18 50.76
N LYS A 29 -10.52 28.15 49.97
CA LYS A 29 -10.40 28.83 48.66
C LYS A 29 -10.30 27.84 47.55
N PRO A 30 -11.04 28.03 46.43
CA PRO A 30 -10.91 27.18 45.26
C PRO A 30 -9.58 27.44 44.54
N LEU A 31 -8.87 26.36 44.16
CA LEU A 31 -7.70 26.40 43.32
C LEU A 31 -8.11 26.51 41.87
N THR A 32 -7.94 27.69 41.27
CA THR A 32 -8.28 27.98 39.86
C THR A 32 -7.08 27.78 38.90
N GLN A 33 -5.92 27.41 39.43
CA GLN A 33 -4.72 27.11 38.65
C GLN A 33 -4.27 25.69 38.95
N SER A 34 -4.05 24.92 37.92
CA SER A 34 -3.54 23.54 37.97
C SER A 34 -2.65 23.31 36.76
N ALA A 35 -1.68 22.43 36.89
CA ALA A 35 -0.74 22.13 35.80
C ALA A 35 -1.45 21.68 34.50
N TYR A 36 -2.60 20.97 34.62
CA TYR A 36 -3.31 20.39 33.50
C TYR A 36 -4.81 20.68 33.54
N ALA A 37 -5.18 21.85 34.05
CA ALA A 37 -6.57 22.29 34.06
C ALA A 37 -6.65 23.81 34.07
N THR A 38 -7.70 24.36 33.49
CA THR A 38 -8.01 25.80 33.42
C THR A 38 -9.45 26.05 33.85
N ALA A 39 -9.74 27.25 34.37
CA ALA A 39 -11.12 27.66 34.61
C ALA A 39 -11.82 28.20 33.34
N THR A 40 -11.09 28.42 32.28
CA THR A 40 -11.62 28.86 30.98
C THR A 40 -12.36 27.68 30.31
N PRO A 41 -13.66 27.81 29.98
CA PRO A 41 -14.39 26.74 29.30
C PRO A 41 -13.88 26.53 27.86
N PRO A 42 -13.88 25.29 27.36
CA PRO A 42 -13.63 25.04 25.94
C PRO A 42 -14.80 25.57 25.09
N PRO A 43 -14.64 25.66 23.76
CA PRO A 43 -15.72 26.00 22.85
C PRO A 43 -16.92 25.07 23.04
N GLU A 44 -18.14 25.63 23.04
CA GLU A 44 -19.38 24.84 23.18
C GLU A 44 -19.62 23.90 22.00
N THR A 45 -19.17 24.30 20.82
CA THR A 45 -19.30 23.54 19.59
C THR A 45 -17.93 23.29 18.97
N ILE A 46 -17.61 22.03 18.75
CA ILE A 46 -16.39 21.59 18.06
C ILE A 46 -16.83 20.89 16.78
N PRO A 47 -16.32 21.30 15.60
CA PRO A 47 -16.63 20.63 14.33
C PRO A 47 -16.21 19.16 14.36
N GLU A 48 -16.84 18.36 13.54
CA GLU A 48 -16.43 16.96 13.33
C GLU A 48 -14.97 16.91 12.84
N GLY A 49 -14.21 15.93 13.31
CA GLY A 49 -12.79 15.80 12.99
C GLY A 49 -11.87 16.83 13.66
N HIS A 50 -12.39 17.58 14.65
CA HIS A 50 -11.60 18.56 15.42
C HIS A 50 -11.67 18.29 16.91
N VAL A 51 -10.71 18.87 17.64
CA VAL A 51 -10.67 18.83 19.11
C VAL A 51 -10.31 20.21 19.68
N ALA A 52 -10.75 20.47 20.92
CA ALA A 52 -10.29 21.64 21.66
C ALA A 52 -8.91 21.33 22.26
N ARG A 53 -7.92 22.16 21.94
CA ARG A 53 -6.56 22.10 22.46
C ARG A 53 -6.25 23.36 23.28
N TRP A 54 -5.66 23.18 24.46
CA TRP A 54 -5.26 24.31 25.31
C TRP A 54 -3.94 24.92 24.85
N ALA A 55 -3.95 26.16 24.36
CA ALA A 55 -2.75 26.88 23.89
C ALA A 55 -1.98 27.59 25.03
N GLY A 56 -2.38 27.39 26.29
CA GLY A 56 -1.75 28.05 27.46
C GLY A 56 -2.57 29.22 28.00
N THR A 57 -3.24 29.97 27.16
CA THR A 57 -4.07 31.12 27.52
C THR A 57 -5.52 31.00 27.07
N ALA A 58 -5.74 30.29 25.98
CA ALA A 58 -7.06 30.04 25.38
C ALA A 58 -7.16 28.67 24.79
N TRP A 59 -8.42 28.20 24.52
CA TRP A 59 -8.68 27.01 23.75
C TRP A 59 -8.65 27.33 22.27
N GLU A 60 -8.03 26.44 21.49
CA GLU A 60 -8.02 26.44 20.04
C GLU A 60 -8.77 25.21 19.54
N THR A 61 -9.52 25.36 18.47
CA THR A 61 -10.09 24.22 17.73
C THR A 61 -9.10 23.81 16.66
N VAL A 62 -8.61 22.59 16.72
CA VAL A 62 -7.60 22.04 15.80
C VAL A 62 -8.10 20.72 15.21
N GLU A 63 -7.66 20.40 14.00
CA GLU A 63 -7.94 19.13 13.35
C GLU A 63 -7.42 17.95 14.20
N ASP A 64 -8.12 16.83 14.15
CA ASP A 64 -7.72 15.61 14.84
C ASP A 64 -7.67 14.41 13.89
N HIS A 65 -6.48 14.14 13.38
CA HIS A 65 -6.17 13.04 12.49
C HIS A 65 -5.58 11.82 13.22
N ARG A 66 -5.59 11.84 14.56
CA ARG A 66 -5.01 10.77 15.38
C ARG A 66 -5.90 9.53 15.41
N GLN A 67 -5.26 8.39 15.61
CA GLN A 67 -5.98 7.20 16.06
C GLN A 67 -6.38 7.33 17.53
N HIS A 68 -7.51 6.76 17.86
CA HIS A 68 -8.02 6.70 19.23
C HIS A 68 -8.00 5.25 19.73
N MET A 69 -7.75 5.09 21.04
CA MET A 69 -7.85 3.78 21.66
C MET A 69 -9.33 3.48 21.97
N ASP A 70 -9.80 2.34 21.52
CA ASP A 70 -11.12 1.83 21.92
C ASP A 70 -11.10 1.24 23.34
N SER A 71 -12.25 0.81 23.82
CA SER A 71 -12.40 0.20 25.15
C SER A 71 -11.63 -1.12 25.32
N LYS A 72 -11.15 -1.71 24.23
CA LYS A 72 -10.37 -2.97 24.21
C LYS A 72 -8.87 -2.72 24.06
N GLY A 73 -8.45 -1.45 23.98
CA GLY A 73 -7.06 -1.07 23.79
C GLY A 73 -6.58 -1.18 22.34
N THR A 74 -7.49 -1.26 21.38
CA THR A 74 -7.15 -1.27 19.95
C THR A 74 -7.17 0.16 19.41
N LYS A 75 -6.15 0.52 18.63
CA LYS A 75 -6.12 1.81 17.93
C LYS A 75 -7.11 1.77 16.77
N THR A 76 -8.02 2.73 16.72
CA THR A 76 -9.08 2.83 15.70
C THR A 76 -9.21 4.25 15.19
N GLY A 77 -9.81 4.41 14.00
CA GLY A 77 -10.01 5.73 13.39
C GLY A 77 -8.70 6.38 12.96
N GLY A 78 -8.68 7.70 12.97
CA GLY A 78 -7.59 8.51 12.47
C GLY A 78 -7.55 8.58 10.94
N THR A 79 -6.80 9.54 10.43
CA THR A 79 -6.59 9.69 9.00
C THR A 79 -5.26 9.07 8.62
N PRO A 80 -5.25 7.98 7.83
CA PRO A 80 -4.00 7.45 7.29
C PRO A 80 -3.41 8.44 6.29
N TYR A 81 -2.09 8.58 6.32
CA TYR A 81 -1.39 9.40 5.33
C TYR A 81 -0.06 8.79 4.93
N TRP A 82 0.47 9.21 3.80
CA TRP A 82 1.77 8.85 3.25
C TRP A 82 2.53 10.11 2.87
N MET A 83 3.85 10.03 2.88
CA MET A 83 4.78 11.11 2.51
C MET A 83 5.61 10.68 1.29
N PRO A 84 5.08 10.77 0.05
CA PRO A 84 5.82 10.34 -1.15
C PRO A 84 7.14 11.10 -1.33
N ALA A 85 7.19 12.38 -0.93
CA ALA A 85 8.42 13.17 -0.95
C ALA A 85 9.50 12.65 0.02
N GLU A 86 9.11 11.87 1.04
CA GLU A 86 10.02 11.21 2.00
C GLU A 86 10.30 9.75 1.63
N GLY A 87 9.81 9.29 0.49
CA GLY A 87 10.06 7.94 -0.04
C GLY A 87 8.96 6.93 0.26
N ASP A 88 7.79 7.35 0.80
CA ASP A 88 6.66 6.42 0.92
C ASP A 88 6.12 6.06 -0.47
N ASP A 89 5.89 4.78 -0.68
CA ASP A 89 5.40 4.20 -1.92
C ASP A 89 4.15 3.32 -1.69
N HIS A 90 3.73 2.58 -2.72
CA HIS A 90 2.57 1.69 -2.68
C HIS A 90 2.71 0.53 -1.68
N THR A 91 3.92 0.20 -1.22
CA THR A 91 4.20 -0.86 -0.25
C THR A 91 4.29 -0.33 1.18
N SER A 92 4.47 0.98 1.34
CA SER A 92 4.66 1.62 2.64
C SER A 92 3.39 1.51 3.51
N PRO A 93 3.53 1.20 4.80
CA PRO A 93 2.40 1.23 5.72
C PRO A 93 1.90 2.67 5.90
N PRO A 94 0.61 2.87 6.21
CA PRO A 94 0.10 4.20 6.50
C PRO A 94 0.73 4.77 7.77
N ARG A 95 1.01 6.06 7.77
CA ARG A 95 1.38 6.85 8.94
C ARG A 95 0.12 7.43 9.58
N TYR A 96 0.19 7.75 10.86
CA TYR A 96 -0.88 8.40 11.62
C TYR A 96 -0.28 9.51 12.48
N MET A 97 -1.05 10.58 12.70
CA MET A 97 -0.67 11.66 13.61
C MET A 97 -0.66 11.15 15.06
N GLU A 98 0.30 11.63 15.83
CA GLU A 98 0.36 11.39 17.29
C GLU A 98 -0.19 12.59 18.10
N THR A 99 -0.14 13.77 17.51
CA THR A 99 -0.64 15.03 18.10
C THR A 99 -1.71 15.64 17.23
N PRO A 100 -2.71 16.35 17.81
CA PRO A 100 -3.72 17.05 17.03
C PRO A 100 -3.12 18.21 16.25
N GLY A 101 -3.62 18.45 15.07
CA GLY A 101 -3.18 19.48 14.13
C GLY A 101 -3.39 19.05 12.69
N PRO A 102 -3.11 19.92 11.73
CA PRO A 102 -3.20 19.60 10.31
C PRO A 102 -2.20 18.51 9.94
N LEU A 103 -2.52 17.77 8.88
CA LEU A 103 -1.58 16.81 8.30
C LEU A 103 -0.28 17.51 7.86
N PRO A 104 0.87 16.80 7.86
CA PRO A 104 2.13 17.34 7.37
C PRO A 104 2.02 17.87 5.94
N VAL A 105 2.78 18.92 5.63
CA VAL A 105 2.82 19.45 4.26
C VAL A 105 3.36 18.39 3.30
N GLY A 106 2.64 18.14 2.23
CA GLY A 106 2.98 17.08 1.27
C GLY A 106 2.43 15.70 1.61
N ALA A 107 1.71 15.56 2.72
CA ALA A 107 0.98 14.34 3.05
C ALA A 107 -0.15 14.09 2.04
N VAL A 108 -0.29 12.83 1.62
CA VAL A 108 -1.42 12.36 0.81
C VAL A 108 -2.21 11.35 1.63
N THR A 109 -3.54 11.41 1.52
CA THR A 109 -4.46 10.52 2.26
C THR A 109 -4.83 9.26 1.47
N GLU A 110 -4.48 9.23 0.20
CA GLU A 110 -4.59 8.05 -0.64
C GLU A 110 -3.24 7.34 -0.71
N ARG A 111 -3.27 6.00 -0.65
CA ARG A 111 -2.05 5.21 -0.80
C ARG A 111 -1.42 5.48 -2.16
N PRO A 112 -0.11 5.78 -2.22
CA PRO A 112 0.59 5.90 -3.50
C PRO A 112 0.39 4.67 -4.37
N THR A 113 0.26 4.87 -5.67
CA THR A 113 0.18 3.78 -6.65
C THR A 113 1.57 3.43 -7.16
N LYS A 114 1.70 2.26 -7.81
CA LYS A 114 2.93 1.91 -8.50
C LYS A 114 3.28 2.96 -9.54
N SER A 115 4.54 3.30 -9.65
CA SER A 115 5.03 4.18 -10.70
C SER A 115 4.85 3.56 -12.09
N PRO A 116 4.74 4.36 -13.15
CA PRO A 116 4.68 3.82 -14.52
C PRO A 116 5.85 2.89 -14.87
N SER A 117 7.04 3.15 -14.33
CA SER A 117 8.22 2.30 -14.53
C SER A 117 8.10 0.95 -13.84
N GLU A 118 7.52 0.89 -12.63
CA GLU A 118 7.25 -0.37 -11.93
C GLU A 118 6.16 -1.17 -12.64
N LEU A 119 5.09 -0.51 -13.09
CA LEU A 119 4.04 -1.15 -13.87
C LEU A 119 4.58 -1.75 -15.17
N LEU A 120 5.45 -1.03 -15.87
CA LEU A 120 6.11 -1.52 -17.08
C LEU A 120 7.01 -2.73 -16.78
N THR A 121 7.77 -2.68 -15.68
CA THR A 121 8.63 -3.78 -15.25
C THR A 121 7.82 -5.03 -14.95
N ASP A 122 6.71 -4.88 -14.22
CA ASP A 122 5.80 -5.98 -13.89
C ASP A 122 5.14 -6.58 -15.14
N ALA A 123 4.70 -5.72 -16.06
CA ALA A 123 4.11 -6.16 -17.33
C ALA A 123 5.12 -6.96 -18.16
N LYS A 124 6.36 -6.49 -18.27
CA LYS A 124 7.44 -7.22 -18.95
C LYS A 124 7.72 -8.58 -18.30
N ALA A 125 7.78 -8.65 -16.97
CA ALA A 125 7.98 -9.90 -16.25
C ALA A 125 6.85 -10.90 -16.49
N ALA A 126 5.61 -10.44 -16.43
CA ALA A 126 4.43 -11.25 -16.71
C ALA A 126 4.44 -11.79 -18.15
N LYS A 127 4.74 -10.93 -19.14
CA LYS A 127 4.78 -11.31 -20.57
C LYS A 127 5.92 -12.30 -20.87
N ARG A 128 7.10 -12.14 -20.25
CA ARG A 128 8.18 -13.14 -20.36
C ARG A 128 7.75 -14.51 -19.84
N THR A 129 6.98 -14.55 -18.74
CA THR A 129 6.44 -15.79 -18.20
C THR A 129 5.43 -16.44 -19.17
N GLU A 130 4.58 -15.61 -19.81
CA GLU A 130 3.64 -16.05 -20.84
C GLU A 130 4.38 -16.64 -22.06
N ILE A 131 5.41 -15.95 -22.56
CA ILE A 131 6.27 -16.42 -23.65
C ILE A 131 6.91 -17.76 -23.33
N GLN A 132 7.46 -17.91 -22.12
CA GLN A 132 8.09 -19.18 -21.71
C GLN A 132 7.07 -20.32 -21.66
N ARG A 133 5.87 -20.08 -21.12
CA ARG A 133 4.79 -21.08 -21.12
C ARG A 133 4.36 -21.46 -22.54
N GLY A 134 4.26 -20.47 -23.43
CA GLY A 134 3.95 -20.71 -24.84
C GLY A 134 5.01 -21.55 -25.53
N TYR A 135 6.30 -21.25 -25.28
CA TYR A 135 7.42 -22.05 -25.78
C TYR A 135 7.36 -23.49 -25.30
N ASP A 136 7.19 -23.70 -23.99
CA ASP A 136 7.11 -25.05 -23.41
C ASP A 136 5.92 -25.85 -23.99
N ALA A 137 4.78 -25.19 -24.17
CA ALA A 137 3.61 -25.79 -24.78
C ALA A 137 3.83 -26.15 -26.26
N ALA A 138 4.49 -25.27 -27.04
CA ALA A 138 4.78 -25.52 -28.46
C ALA A 138 5.77 -26.67 -28.65
N ILE A 139 6.82 -26.72 -27.82
CA ILE A 139 7.74 -27.88 -27.81
C ILE A 139 7.00 -29.16 -27.44
N ALA A 140 6.17 -29.13 -26.40
CA ALA A 140 5.39 -30.30 -26.00
C ALA A 140 4.47 -30.75 -27.11
N ALA A 141 3.75 -29.86 -27.77
CA ALA A 141 2.86 -30.19 -28.87
C ALA A 141 3.59 -30.77 -30.09
N SER A 142 4.82 -30.31 -30.34
CA SER A 142 5.62 -30.80 -31.49
C SER A 142 6.26 -32.15 -31.24
N LEU A 143 6.53 -32.51 -29.98
CA LEU A 143 7.29 -33.73 -29.62
C LEU A 143 6.42 -34.84 -29.02
N THR A 144 5.15 -34.60 -28.76
CA THR A 144 4.25 -35.60 -28.17
C THR A 144 3.09 -35.91 -29.09
N MET A 145 2.52 -37.11 -28.96
CA MET A 145 1.24 -37.40 -29.55
C MET A 145 0.16 -36.50 -28.97
N PRO A 146 -0.89 -36.12 -29.73
CA PRO A 146 -1.96 -35.29 -29.21
C PRO A 146 -2.58 -35.91 -27.95
N ALA A 147 -2.24 -35.33 -26.80
CA ALA A 147 -2.75 -35.71 -25.48
C ALA A 147 -3.30 -34.48 -24.78
N ALA A 148 -4.28 -34.68 -23.90
CA ALA A 148 -4.94 -33.56 -23.23
C ALA A 148 -3.99 -32.70 -22.33
N ALA A 149 -2.93 -33.30 -21.80
CA ALA A 149 -1.90 -32.64 -21.02
C ALA A 149 -0.61 -33.51 -21.00
N PRO A 150 0.36 -33.29 -21.91
CA PRO A 150 1.62 -34.02 -21.88
C PRO A 150 2.43 -33.64 -20.63
N THR A 151 3.03 -34.66 -20.01
CA THR A 151 3.94 -34.46 -18.89
C THR A 151 5.37 -34.16 -19.38
N ALA A 152 6.22 -33.63 -18.53
CA ALA A 152 7.65 -33.42 -18.84
C ALA A 152 8.33 -34.77 -19.24
N GLN A 153 7.87 -35.90 -18.69
CA GLN A 153 8.37 -37.21 -19.05
C GLN A 153 7.95 -37.59 -20.47
N ASP A 154 6.70 -37.32 -20.88
CA ASP A 154 6.23 -37.57 -22.23
C ASP A 154 7.02 -36.77 -23.26
N VAL A 155 7.30 -35.50 -22.99
CA VAL A 155 8.14 -34.63 -23.83
C VAL A 155 9.57 -35.19 -23.94
N SER A 156 10.15 -35.66 -22.83
CA SER A 156 11.50 -36.24 -22.83
C SER A 156 11.56 -37.56 -23.64
N ILE A 157 10.55 -38.42 -23.49
CA ILE A 157 10.46 -39.68 -24.25
C ILE A 157 10.27 -39.35 -25.74
N GLY A 158 9.37 -38.43 -26.08
CA GLY A 158 9.12 -38.01 -27.45
C GLY A 158 10.38 -37.44 -28.10
N ALA A 159 11.11 -36.56 -27.40
CA ALA A 159 12.38 -36.04 -27.89
C ALA A 159 13.42 -37.15 -28.13
N ALA A 160 13.53 -38.11 -27.23
CA ALA A 160 14.47 -39.23 -27.37
C ALA A 160 14.12 -40.15 -28.57
N LEU A 161 12.84 -40.45 -28.79
CA LEU A 161 12.37 -41.21 -29.93
C LEU A 161 12.61 -40.46 -31.25
N PHE A 162 12.27 -39.17 -31.28
CA PHE A 162 12.47 -38.29 -32.44
C PHE A 162 13.97 -38.20 -32.79
N ALA A 163 14.86 -38.09 -31.78
CA ALA A 163 16.30 -38.02 -31.99
C ALA A 163 16.89 -39.31 -32.60
N VAL A 164 16.23 -40.46 -32.38
CA VAL A 164 16.64 -41.76 -32.99
C VAL A 164 16.17 -41.85 -34.44
N ASP A 165 14.95 -41.36 -34.73
CA ASP A 165 14.32 -41.48 -36.04
C ASP A 165 14.71 -40.34 -36.99
N ASP A 166 14.77 -39.09 -36.49
CA ASP A 166 15.10 -37.88 -37.25
C ASP A 166 15.74 -36.79 -36.36
N ALA A 167 17.05 -36.91 -36.11
CA ALA A 167 17.80 -35.97 -35.28
C ALA A 167 17.84 -34.57 -35.89
N GLU A 168 17.87 -34.44 -37.21
CA GLU A 168 17.91 -33.15 -37.90
C GLU A 168 16.56 -32.44 -37.78
N GLY A 169 15.45 -33.19 -37.92
CA GLY A 169 14.09 -32.67 -37.71
C GLY A 169 13.85 -32.21 -36.27
N LEU A 170 14.36 -32.95 -35.28
CA LEU A 170 14.30 -32.53 -33.87
C LEU A 170 15.01 -31.20 -33.64
N THR A 171 16.25 -31.08 -34.17
CA THR A 171 17.03 -29.88 -34.06
C THR A 171 16.30 -28.69 -34.73
N PHE A 172 15.77 -28.89 -35.92
CA PHE A 172 15.02 -27.88 -36.66
C PHE A 172 13.81 -27.37 -35.88
N ILE A 173 13.03 -28.24 -35.27
CA ILE A 173 11.84 -27.90 -34.48
C ILE A 173 12.28 -27.06 -33.27
N GLN A 174 13.28 -27.52 -32.55
CA GLN A 174 13.78 -26.83 -31.35
C GLN A 174 14.33 -25.41 -31.68
N GLU A 175 15.15 -25.30 -32.72
CA GLU A 175 15.71 -24.02 -33.15
C GLU A 175 14.63 -23.06 -33.62
N ARG A 176 13.62 -23.55 -34.34
CA ARG A 176 12.51 -22.72 -34.84
C ARG A 176 11.70 -22.11 -33.68
N HIS A 177 11.30 -22.92 -32.70
CA HIS A 177 10.58 -22.42 -31.53
C HIS A 177 11.49 -21.54 -30.65
N ALA A 178 12.77 -21.85 -30.51
CA ALA A 178 13.72 -21.02 -29.78
C ALA A 178 13.90 -19.64 -30.44
N THR A 179 14.06 -19.60 -31.76
CA THR A 179 14.15 -18.34 -32.52
C THR A 179 12.89 -17.49 -32.30
N ARG A 180 11.72 -18.10 -32.41
CA ARG A 180 10.45 -17.40 -32.16
C ARG A 180 10.33 -16.86 -30.73
N ARG A 181 10.72 -17.64 -29.73
CA ARG A 181 10.79 -17.18 -28.34
C ARG A 181 11.70 -15.97 -28.19
N ASP A 182 12.88 -16.02 -28.79
CA ASP A 182 13.87 -14.94 -28.66
C ASP A 182 13.40 -13.66 -29.38
N GLU A 183 12.71 -13.77 -30.52
CA GLU A 183 12.04 -12.64 -31.18
C GLU A 183 10.97 -11.99 -30.28
N LEU A 184 10.12 -12.81 -29.63
CA LEU A 184 9.09 -12.33 -28.70
C LEU A 184 9.69 -11.66 -27.47
N LEU A 185 10.76 -12.22 -26.91
CA LEU A 185 11.49 -11.61 -25.80
C LEU A 185 12.12 -10.27 -26.19
N ALA A 186 12.71 -10.20 -27.38
CA ALA A 186 13.28 -8.95 -27.90
C ALA A 186 12.19 -7.86 -28.10
N ALA A 187 11.00 -8.26 -28.58
CA ALA A 187 9.87 -7.34 -28.72
C ALA A 187 9.38 -6.80 -27.36
N VAL A 188 9.32 -7.67 -26.34
CA VAL A 188 8.99 -7.25 -24.95
C VAL A 188 10.05 -6.31 -24.39
N ASP A 189 11.34 -6.56 -24.65
CA ASP A 189 12.42 -5.73 -24.16
C ASP A 189 12.43 -4.35 -24.81
N ALA A 190 12.11 -4.27 -26.08
CA ALA A 190 12.00 -3.01 -26.82
C ALA A 190 10.76 -2.18 -26.48
N ALA A 191 9.72 -2.79 -25.91
CA ALA A 191 8.51 -2.08 -25.54
C ALA A 191 8.79 -1.03 -24.42
N ASP A 192 8.25 0.18 -24.60
CA ASP A 192 8.44 1.34 -23.73
C ASP A 192 7.19 1.68 -22.87
N SER A 193 6.09 0.96 -23.08
CA SER A 193 4.84 1.14 -22.35
C SER A 193 4.16 -0.20 -22.03
N VAL A 194 3.27 -0.18 -21.05
CA VAL A 194 2.48 -1.35 -20.66
C VAL A 194 1.61 -1.83 -21.81
N GLU A 195 1.02 -0.91 -22.57
CA GLU A 195 0.18 -1.20 -23.72
C GLU A 195 1.00 -1.86 -24.83
N ALA A 196 2.22 -1.41 -25.08
CA ALA A 196 3.13 -2.00 -26.08
C ALA A 196 3.54 -3.42 -25.66
N VAL A 197 3.81 -3.66 -24.38
CA VAL A 197 4.07 -5.02 -23.86
C VAL A 197 2.86 -5.93 -24.04
N GLN A 198 1.65 -5.44 -23.74
CA GLN A 198 0.42 -6.23 -23.88
C GLN A 198 0.09 -6.56 -25.34
N ALA A 199 0.46 -5.67 -26.26
CA ALA A 199 0.27 -5.87 -27.71
C ALA A 199 1.17 -6.94 -28.32
N VAL A 200 2.19 -7.44 -27.62
CA VAL A 200 3.02 -8.56 -28.08
C VAL A 200 2.16 -9.83 -28.09
N ASP A 201 1.85 -10.30 -29.31
CA ASP A 201 1.08 -11.55 -29.49
C ASP A 201 2.00 -12.77 -29.33
N VAL A 202 1.69 -13.59 -28.34
CA VAL A 202 2.45 -14.79 -27.99
C VAL A 202 1.88 -15.97 -28.77
N SER A 203 2.32 -16.12 -30.03
CA SER A 203 1.98 -17.23 -30.91
C SER A 203 3.25 -17.97 -31.34
N TYR A 204 3.15 -19.30 -31.40
CA TYR A 204 4.20 -20.23 -31.84
C TYR A 204 3.76 -21.02 -33.07
N ASP A 205 2.86 -20.46 -33.88
CA ASP A 205 2.43 -21.03 -35.15
C ASP A 205 3.58 -20.85 -36.18
N VAL A 206 4.54 -21.78 -36.16
CA VAL A 206 5.81 -21.69 -36.91
C VAL A 206 6.01 -22.96 -37.76
#